data_756e6fe0582172bc2472004e774f9fbe
#
_entry.id   756e6fe0582172bc2472004e774f9fbe
#
_cell.length_a   1.000
_cell.length_b   1.000
_cell.length_c   1.000
_cell.angle_alpha   90.00
_cell.angle_beta   90.00
_cell.angle_gamma   90.00
#
_symmetry.space_group_name_H-M   'P 1'
#
loop_
_entity.id
_entity.type
_entity.pdbx_description
1 polymer ?
#
loop_
_entity_poly.entity_id
_entity_poly.type
_entity_poly.pdbx_seq_one_letter_code
_entity_poly.pdbx_strand_id
1 'polypeptide(L)'
;MDSGPAAEPAGAVPGAIQRVGVVRFNPYHDTGGEYSFAVALLDEAGGGLLLTGLYHRDQSRVYAKEIRAWTSEHELMDEEREAIEKARAQPPK
;
A
#
# COMPACT_ATOMS: atom_id res chain seq x y z
N MET A 1 16.64 16.42 1.09
CA MET A 1 16.70 15.83 1.86
C MET A 1 17.77 15.20 2.13
N ASP A 2 18.24 15.27 2.79
CA ASP A 2 19.26 14.73 3.02
C ASP A 2 19.14 13.47 3.23
N SER A 3 19.52 12.93 2.62
CA SER A 3 19.51 11.74 2.73
C SER A 3 19.94 11.21 3.89
N GLY A 4 20.18 11.76 4.61
CA GLY A 4 20.60 11.26 5.72
C GLY A 4 21.66 10.39 5.68
N PRO A 5 22.13 10.02 6.71
CA PRO A 5 23.21 9.19 6.76
C PRO A 5 22.87 7.88 6.38
N ALA A 6 23.65 7.38 5.63
CA ALA A 6 23.47 6.12 5.21
C ALA A 6 23.80 5.09 6.19
N ALA A 7 24.17 5.43 7.31
CA ALA A 7 24.66 4.44 8.24
C ALA A 7 23.59 3.78 9.08
N GLU A 8 22.35 3.96 8.77
CA GLU A 8 21.31 3.39 9.58
C GLU A 8 21.32 1.90 9.52
N PRO A 9 21.13 1.20 10.59
CA PRO A 9 21.05 -0.24 10.55
C PRO A 9 19.83 -0.69 9.78
N ALA A 10 19.98 -1.76 9.09
CA ALA A 10 18.89 -2.26 8.31
C ALA A 10 17.73 -2.65 9.17
N GLY A 11 16.54 -2.30 8.76
CA GLY A 11 15.32 -2.80 9.36
C GLY A 11 14.96 -2.24 10.69
N ALA A 12 15.67 -1.28 11.21
CA ALA A 12 15.44 -0.87 12.56
C ALA A 12 15.11 0.60 12.72
N VAL A 13 14.70 1.29 11.71
CA VAL A 13 14.46 2.73 11.78
C VAL A 13 13.00 2.99 12.07
N PRO A 14 12.67 3.57 13.23
CA PRO A 14 11.28 3.87 13.52
C PRO A 14 10.72 4.87 12.52
N GLY A 15 9.49 4.65 12.09
CA GLY A 15 8.84 5.53 11.13
C GLY A 15 9.22 5.26 9.69
N ALA A 16 10.19 4.39 9.43
CA ALA A 16 10.53 4.05 8.05
C ALA A 16 9.50 3.10 7.48
N ILE A 17 9.28 3.18 6.17
CA ILE A 17 8.40 2.25 5.49
C ILE A 17 9.09 0.89 5.48
N GLN A 18 8.48 -0.08 6.12
CA GLN A 18 9.07 -1.40 6.26
C GLN A 18 8.16 -2.52 5.81
N ARG A 19 6.89 -2.23 5.61
CA ARG A 19 5.92 -3.26 5.30
C ARG A 19 5.20 -2.87 4.02
N VAL A 20 5.16 -3.79 3.07
CA VAL A 20 4.59 -3.50 1.76
C VAL A 20 3.64 -4.63 1.40
N GLY A 21 2.44 -4.29 0.98
CA GLY A 21 1.48 -5.26 0.49
C GLY A 21 0.95 -4.83 -0.86
N VAL A 22 0.84 -5.75 -1.79
CA VAL A 22 0.37 -5.45 -3.14
C VAL A 22 -0.71 -6.44 -3.51
N VAL A 23 -1.81 -5.93 -4.04
CA VAL A 23 -2.89 -6.75 -4.56
C VAL A 23 -3.20 -6.26 -5.96
N ARG A 24 -3.22 -7.17 -6.93
CA ARG A 24 -3.63 -6.83 -8.30
C ARG A 24 -5.00 -7.44 -8.53
N PHE A 25 -5.87 -6.73 -9.24
CA PHE A 25 -7.24 -7.18 -9.37
C PHE A 25 -7.93 -6.55 -10.57
N ASN A 26 -9.12 -7.06 -10.87
CA ASN A 26 -9.94 -6.53 -11.94
C ASN A 26 -11.35 -6.31 -11.38
N PRO A 27 -11.66 -5.10 -10.92
CA PRO A 27 -12.97 -4.86 -10.30
C PRO A 27 -14.12 -4.86 -11.29
N TYR A 28 -13.82 -4.85 -12.57
CA TYR A 28 -14.86 -4.74 -13.59
C TYR A 28 -15.22 -6.08 -14.20
N HIS A 29 -14.51 -7.15 -13.84
CA HIS A 29 -14.83 -8.51 -14.29
C HIS A 29 -14.85 -8.66 -15.81
N ASP A 30 -14.10 -7.84 -16.51
CA ASP A 30 -14.02 -7.97 -17.95
C ASP A 30 -12.76 -8.77 -18.31
N THR A 31 -12.48 -8.93 -19.60
CA THR A 31 -11.38 -9.76 -20.03
C THR A 31 -10.06 -9.01 -20.14
N GLY A 32 -10.01 -7.81 -19.64
CA GLY A 32 -8.83 -6.97 -19.84
C GLY A 32 -7.65 -7.26 -18.94
N GLY A 33 -7.74 -8.23 -18.04
CA GLY A 33 -6.64 -8.57 -17.15
C GLY A 33 -6.71 -7.80 -15.85
N GLU A 34 -5.73 -8.05 -14.98
CA GLU A 34 -5.73 -7.44 -13.67
C GLU A 34 -4.75 -6.28 -13.65
N TYR A 35 -5.17 -5.15 -14.20
CA TYR A 35 -4.32 -3.97 -14.24
C TYR A 35 -4.56 -3.03 -13.06
N SER A 36 -5.66 -3.21 -12.34
CA SER A 36 -5.89 -2.43 -11.14
C SER A 36 -5.04 -2.98 -10.00
N PHE A 37 -4.73 -2.13 -9.04
CA PHE A 37 -3.86 -2.55 -7.95
C PHE A 37 -4.15 -1.76 -6.69
N ALA A 38 -3.80 -2.33 -5.56
CA ALA A 38 -3.76 -1.63 -4.28
C ALA A 38 -2.39 -1.91 -3.66
N VAL A 39 -1.70 -0.87 -3.24
CA VAL A 39 -0.37 -0.98 -2.65
C VAL A 39 -0.37 -0.29 -1.31
N ALA A 40 -0.04 -1.02 -0.26
CA ALA A 40 0.11 -0.45 1.08
C ALA A 40 1.59 -0.32 1.39
N LEU A 41 1.99 0.87 1.83
CA LEU A 41 3.36 1.18 2.21
C LEU A 41 3.31 1.67 3.64
N LEU A 42 3.65 0.81 4.59
CA LEU A 42 3.38 1.08 6.00
C LEU A 42 4.63 0.95 6.84
N ASP A 43 4.65 1.64 7.96
CA ASP A 43 5.72 1.50 8.94
C ASP A 43 5.32 0.45 9.99
N GLU A 44 6.15 0.31 11.02
CA GLU A 44 5.91 -0.69 12.04
C GLU A 44 4.63 -0.45 12.82
N ALA A 45 4.23 0.77 12.97
CA ALA A 45 3.03 1.10 13.73
C ALA A 45 1.77 1.07 12.88
N GLY A 46 1.90 0.71 11.60
CA GLY A 46 0.73 0.64 10.72
C GLY A 46 0.35 1.96 10.12
N GLY A 47 1.25 2.91 10.11
CA GLY A 47 1.00 4.20 9.48
C GLY A 47 1.67 4.29 8.14
N GLY A 48 1.08 5.05 7.25
CA GLY A 48 1.68 5.27 5.94
C GLY A 48 0.66 5.57 4.88
N LEU A 49 0.82 4.95 3.73
CA LEU A 49 0.07 5.33 2.56
C LEU A 49 -0.46 4.11 1.83
N LEU A 50 -1.68 4.22 1.36
CA LEU A 50 -2.29 3.24 0.50
C LEU A 50 -2.53 3.90 -0.85
N LEU A 51 -1.99 3.32 -1.90
CA LEU A 51 -2.20 3.79 -3.26
C LEU A 51 -3.06 2.77 -3.98
N THR A 52 -4.13 3.23 -4.62
CA THR A 52 -5.02 2.34 -5.35
C THR A 52 -5.18 2.88 -6.75
N GLY A 53 -4.84 2.07 -7.72
CA GLY A 53 -5.00 2.41 -9.13
C GLY A 53 -6.10 1.58 -9.72
N LEU A 54 -7.08 2.23 -10.33
CA LEU A 54 -8.18 1.55 -11.01
C LEU A 54 -8.04 1.79 -12.49
N TYR A 55 -7.98 0.71 -13.24
CA TYR A 55 -7.84 0.79 -14.68
C TYR A 55 -9.06 0.15 -15.35
N HIS A 56 -9.69 0.87 -16.26
CA HIS A 56 -10.82 0.31 -16.99
C HIS A 56 -10.79 0.89 -18.40
N ARG A 57 -10.54 0.04 -19.35
CA ARG A 57 -10.46 0.41 -20.75
C ARG A 57 -9.33 1.44 -20.94
N ASP A 58 -9.65 2.61 -21.40
CA ASP A 58 -8.62 3.61 -21.61
C ASP A 58 -8.52 4.60 -20.49
N GLN A 59 -9.17 4.36 -19.36
CA GLN A 59 -9.17 5.30 -18.26
C GLN A 59 -8.48 4.71 -17.07
N SER A 60 -7.73 5.53 -16.39
CA SER A 60 -7.12 5.10 -15.14
C SER A 60 -7.27 6.20 -14.10
N ARG A 61 -7.40 5.79 -12.86
CA ARG A 61 -7.49 6.71 -11.73
C ARG A 61 -6.63 6.18 -10.62
N VAL A 62 -5.96 7.07 -9.92
CA VAL A 62 -5.13 6.69 -8.79
C VAL A 62 -5.59 7.48 -7.57
N TYR A 63 -5.76 6.78 -6.48
CA TYR A 63 -6.16 7.37 -5.22
C TYR A 63 -5.09 7.11 -4.18
N ALA A 64 -4.86 8.09 -3.30
CA ALA A 64 -3.96 7.93 -2.19
C ALA A 64 -4.74 8.13 -0.91
N LYS A 65 -4.62 7.21 0.02
CA LYS A 65 -5.29 7.28 1.31
C LYS A 65 -4.27 7.16 2.42
N GLU A 66 -4.40 7.99 3.42
CA GLU A 66 -3.50 7.92 4.57
C GLU A 66 -3.97 6.79 5.48
N ILE A 67 -3.04 6.00 5.97
CA ILE A 67 -3.33 4.90 6.87
C ILE A 67 -2.70 5.21 8.22
N ARG A 68 -3.44 4.99 9.29
CA ARG A 68 -2.95 5.15 10.65
C ARG A 68 -3.40 3.97 11.46
N ALA A 69 -2.49 3.36 12.15
CA ALA A 69 -2.79 2.20 13.01
C ALA A 69 -3.54 1.14 12.23
N TRP A 70 -3.08 0.87 10.99
CA TRP A 70 -3.59 -0.18 10.11
C TRP A 70 -4.98 0.09 9.57
N THR A 71 -5.49 1.31 9.69
CA THR A 71 -6.84 1.62 9.24
C THR A 71 -6.89 3.00 8.60
N SER A 72 -8.03 3.36 8.04
CA SER A 72 -8.22 4.63 7.35
C SER A 72 -9.51 5.26 7.83
N GLU A 73 -9.55 6.59 7.80
CA GLU A 73 -10.80 7.28 8.06
C GLU A 73 -11.76 7.16 6.90
N HIS A 74 -11.28 6.81 5.72
CA HIS A 74 -12.13 6.62 4.57
C HIS A 74 -12.46 5.16 4.41
N GLU A 75 -13.59 4.89 3.78
CA GLU A 75 -13.97 3.51 3.56
C GLU A 75 -12.99 2.84 2.63
N LEU A 76 -12.65 1.60 2.91
CA LEU A 76 -11.69 0.85 2.12
C LEU A 76 -12.39 -0.23 1.32
N MET A 77 -11.93 -0.44 0.09
CA MET A 77 -12.35 -1.58 -0.70
C MET A 77 -11.76 -2.85 -0.11
N ASP A 78 -12.33 -3.99 -0.47
CA ASP A 78 -11.81 -5.27 0.02
C ASP A 78 -10.35 -5.44 -0.39
N GLU A 79 -10.00 -5.08 -1.61
CA GLU A 79 -8.62 -5.22 -2.08
C GLU A 79 -7.67 -4.29 -1.33
N GLU A 80 -8.16 -3.13 -0.92
CA GLU A 80 -7.36 -2.22 -0.13
C GLU A 80 -7.10 -2.79 1.26
N ARG A 81 -8.12 -3.38 1.88
CA ARG A 81 -7.93 -4.05 3.16
C ARG A 81 -6.98 -5.22 3.03
N GLU A 82 -7.09 -5.95 1.93
CA GLU A 82 -6.19 -7.07 1.71
C GLU A 82 -4.75 -6.62 1.56
N ALA A 83 -4.51 -5.50 0.88
CA ALA A 83 -3.16 -4.97 0.75
C ALA A 83 -2.59 -4.58 2.11
N ILE A 84 -3.40 -3.97 2.97
CA ILE A 84 -2.95 -3.63 4.31
C ILE A 84 -2.64 -4.91 5.10
N GLU A 85 -3.47 -5.94 5.00
CA GLU A 85 -3.21 -7.18 5.72
C GLU A 85 -1.96 -7.88 5.20
N LYS A 86 -1.71 -7.85 3.91
CA LYS A 86 -0.47 -8.40 3.38
C LYS A 86 0.74 -7.64 3.90
N ALA A 87 0.65 -6.32 3.97
CA ALA A 87 1.74 -5.52 4.50
C ALA A 87 1.98 -5.84 5.96
N ARG A 88 0.89 -6.00 6.71
CA ARG A 88 0.99 -6.26 8.14
C ARG A 88 1.60 -7.62 8.42
N ALA A 89 1.31 -8.60 7.57
CA ALA A 89 1.81 -9.94 7.76
C ALA A 89 3.28 -10.11 7.38
N GLN A 90 3.84 -9.16 6.64
CA GLN A 90 5.22 -9.27 6.25
C GLN A 90 6.14 -8.98 7.42
N PRO A 91 7.26 -9.67 7.54
CA PRO A 91 8.24 -9.27 8.54
C PRO A 91 8.83 -7.93 8.14
N PRO A 92 9.30 -7.14 9.08
CA PRO A 92 9.91 -5.86 8.77
C PRO A 92 11.14 -6.06 7.90
N LYS A 93 11.37 -5.12 7.01
CA LYS A 93 12.50 -5.21 6.11
C LYS A 93 13.81 -4.73 6.71
#